data_9ccf3198767402e7c1bd034d37e63fea
#
_entry.id   9ccf3198767402e7c1bd034d37e63fea
#
_cell.length_a   1.000
_cell.length_b   1.000
_cell.length_c   1.000
_cell.angle_alpha   90.00
_cell.angle_beta   90.00
_cell.angle_gamma   90.00
#
_symmetry.space_group_name_H-M   'P 1'
#
loop_
_entity.id
_entity.type
_entity.pdbx_description
1 polymer ?
#
loop_
_entity_poly.entity_id
_entity_poly.type
_entity_poly.pdbx_seq_one_letter_code
_entity_poly.pdbx_strand_id
1 'polypeptide(L)'
;MVGSGDDSQTASERMGWTVEAVFPDTISGAKSKRPQLDLLMQSVIRKEFDVVMIWDVSRLGRSLQHLVTLLSEFHSKGVDLYIHQQGIDTTTPGGKAMFQMCGVFAEFERGMIQERVKAGLQRAKDQGKRLGRPPVPPIQLQKIVSLREQGLSYRKIANRVGLSVGKVDEAVSRA
;
A
#
# COMPACT_ATOMS: atom_id res chain seq x y z
N MET A 1 -14.73 -15.05 -5.18
CA MET A 1 -14.09 -15.38 -6.47
C MET A 1 -13.72 -14.09 -7.21
N VAL A 2 -12.52 -13.98 -7.76
CA VAL A 2 -12.06 -12.81 -8.54
C VAL A 2 -11.45 -13.29 -9.87
N GLY A 3 -12.14 -13.07 -11.00
CA GLY A 3 -11.66 -13.52 -12.31
C GLY A 3 -12.70 -13.36 -13.43
N SER A 4 -12.39 -13.80 -14.63
CA SER A 4 -13.39 -13.95 -15.70
C SER A 4 -14.34 -15.08 -15.32
N GLY A 5 -15.65 -14.83 -15.37
CA GLY A 5 -16.66 -15.67 -14.71
C GLY A 5 -16.63 -17.16 -15.06
N ASP A 6 -16.54 -17.50 -16.36
CA ASP A 6 -16.72 -18.88 -16.83
C ASP A 6 -15.59 -19.84 -16.39
N ASP A 7 -14.33 -19.41 -16.52
CA ASP A 7 -13.18 -20.28 -16.18
C ASP A 7 -13.05 -20.53 -14.67
N SER A 8 -13.40 -19.53 -13.87
CA SER A 8 -13.36 -19.65 -12.41
C SER A 8 -14.51 -20.54 -11.89
N GLN A 9 -15.65 -20.52 -12.55
CA GLN A 9 -16.80 -21.37 -12.20
C GLN A 9 -16.51 -22.84 -12.52
N THR A 10 -15.93 -23.10 -13.68
CA THR A 10 -15.49 -24.45 -14.07
C THR A 10 -14.44 -25.01 -13.12
N ALA A 11 -13.51 -24.16 -12.61
CA ALA A 11 -12.50 -24.60 -11.66
C ALA A 11 -13.10 -24.92 -10.28
N SER A 12 -14.07 -24.12 -9.78
CA SER A 12 -14.74 -24.39 -8.51
C SER A 12 -15.55 -25.70 -8.55
N GLU A 13 -16.22 -25.96 -9.65
CA GLU A 13 -16.97 -27.20 -9.86
C GLU A 13 -16.06 -28.44 -9.83
N ARG A 14 -14.88 -28.37 -10.46
CA ARG A 14 -13.88 -29.45 -10.42
C ARG A 14 -13.35 -29.73 -9.02
N MET A 15 -13.25 -28.69 -8.19
CA MET A 15 -12.79 -28.81 -6.81
C MET A 15 -13.91 -29.19 -5.83
N GLY A 16 -15.15 -29.27 -6.30
CA GLY A 16 -16.33 -29.57 -5.45
C GLY A 16 -16.67 -28.43 -4.50
N TRP A 17 -16.31 -27.18 -4.84
CA TRP A 17 -16.55 -26.02 -3.99
C TRP A 17 -17.84 -25.29 -4.38
N THR A 18 -18.55 -24.79 -3.37
CA THR A 18 -19.72 -23.92 -3.57
C THR A 18 -19.27 -22.47 -3.65
N VAL A 19 -19.72 -21.76 -4.69
CA VAL A 19 -19.42 -20.34 -4.88
C VAL A 19 -20.45 -19.49 -4.13
N GLU A 20 -20.06 -18.90 -3.01
CA GLU A 20 -20.92 -18.04 -2.18
C GLU A 20 -21.01 -16.61 -2.70
N ALA A 21 -19.90 -16.06 -3.19
CA ALA A 21 -19.84 -14.69 -3.68
C ALA A 21 -18.78 -14.50 -4.78
N VAL A 22 -19.01 -13.52 -5.65
CA VAL A 22 -18.08 -13.12 -6.73
C VAL A 22 -17.78 -11.63 -6.59
N PHE A 23 -16.48 -11.26 -6.64
CA PHE A 23 -15.99 -9.89 -6.51
C PHE A 23 -15.31 -9.45 -7.81
N PRO A 24 -16.07 -8.94 -8.80
CA PRO A 24 -15.53 -8.57 -10.09
C PRO A 24 -14.86 -7.20 -10.04
N ASP A 25 -13.53 -7.16 -10.07
CA ASP A 25 -12.78 -5.91 -10.25
C ASP A 25 -12.41 -5.72 -11.74
N THR A 26 -12.96 -4.70 -12.36
CA THR A 26 -12.53 -4.26 -13.69
C THR A 26 -11.26 -3.43 -13.54
N ILE A 27 -10.10 -4.06 -13.76
CA ILE A 27 -8.81 -3.38 -13.63
C ILE A 27 -8.57 -2.52 -14.87
N SER A 28 -8.86 -1.22 -14.80
CA SER A 28 -8.26 -0.23 -15.70
C SER A 28 -6.96 0.26 -15.03
N GLY A 29 -5.82 0.20 -15.75
CA GLY A 29 -4.47 0.39 -15.23
C GLY A 29 -4.14 1.71 -14.52
N ALA A 30 -5.09 2.65 -14.40
CA ALA A 30 -4.90 3.99 -13.83
C ALA A 30 -5.63 4.24 -12.50
N LYS A 31 -6.62 3.43 -12.10
CA LYS A 31 -7.41 3.72 -10.88
C LYS A 31 -6.84 3.05 -9.64
N SER A 32 -6.51 3.87 -8.66
CA SER A 32 -5.97 3.47 -7.35
C SER A 32 -6.96 2.69 -6.45
N LYS A 33 -8.26 2.83 -6.66
CA LYS A 33 -9.30 2.23 -5.81
C LYS A 33 -9.74 0.86 -6.35
N ARG A 34 -9.79 -0.14 -5.46
CA ARG A 34 -10.24 -1.52 -5.74
C ARG A 34 -11.38 -1.88 -4.79
N PRO A 35 -12.59 -1.33 -4.99
CA PRO A 35 -13.68 -1.48 -4.04
C PRO A 35 -14.09 -2.94 -3.84
N GLN A 36 -14.00 -3.78 -4.87
CA GLN A 36 -14.34 -5.19 -4.75
C GLN A 36 -13.29 -5.99 -3.97
N LEU A 37 -12.01 -5.66 -4.15
CA LEU A 37 -10.95 -6.24 -3.32
C LEU A 37 -11.09 -5.80 -1.85
N ASP A 38 -11.44 -4.55 -1.60
CA ASP A 38 -11.67 -4.03 -0.24
C ASP A 38 -12.86 -4.76 0.42
N LEU A 39 -13.93 -5.01 -0.32
CA LEU A 39 -15.07 -5.81 0.16
C LEU A 39 -14.68 -7.26 0.42
N LEU A 40 -13.96 -7.90 -0.51
CA LEU A 40 -13.44 -9.25 -0.31
C LEU A 40 -12.60 -9.35 0.96
N MET A 41 -11.69 -8.38 1.20
CA MET A 41 -10.87 -8.38 2.41
C MET A 41 -11.69 -8.21 3.69
N GLN A 42 -12.76 -7.43 3.66
CA GLN A 42 -13.69 -7.34 4.79
C GLN A 42 -14.35 -8.70 5.08
N SER A 43 -14.81 -9.41 4.06
CA SER A 43 -15.39 -10.75 4.20
C SER A 43 -14.38 -11.79 4.70
N VAL A 44 -13.12 -11.69 4.25
CA VAL A 44 -12.01 -12.52 4.75
C VAL A 44 -11.76 -12.25 6.24
N ILE A 45 -11.72 -10.98 6.66
CA ILE A 45 -11.55 -10.59 8.07
C ILE A 45 -12.67 -11.18 8.95
N ARG A 46 -13.90 -11.22 8.43
CA ARG A 46 -15.08 -11.80 9.11
C ARG A 46 -15.13 -13.33 9.02
N LYS A 47 -14.23 -13.92 8.26
CA LYS A 47 -14.19 -15.37 7.99
C LYS A 47 -15.51 -15.89 7.40
N GLU A 48 -16.04 -15.15 6.42
CA GLU A 48 -17.28 -15.53 5.71
C GLU A 48 -17.04 -16.64 4.68
N PHE A 49 -15.77 -16.93 4.35
CA PHE A 49 -15.36 -17.95 3.37
C PHE A 49 -14.25 -18.85 3.93
N ASP A 50 -14.25 -20.10 3.51
CA ASP A 50 -13.16 -21.05 3.81
C ASP A 50 -12.00 -20.89 2.82
N VAL A 51 -12.32 -20.65 1.54
CA VAL A 51 -11.35 -20.52 0.44
C VAL A 51 -11.67 -19.32 -0.42
N VAL A 52 -10.67 -18.55 -0.78
CA VAL A 52 -10.78 -17.53 -1.81
C VAL A 52 -10.08 -17.99 -3.07
N MET A 53 -10.84 -18.05 -4.16
CA MET A 53 -10.31 -18.36 -5.48
C MET A 53 -10.03 -17.09 -6.27
N ILE A 54 -8.86 -17.01 -6.88
CA ILE A 54 -8.48 -15.93 -7.79
C ILE A 54 -7.87 -16.49 -9.07
N TRP A 55 -8.11 -15.79 -10.16
CA TRP A 55 -7.58 -16.20 -11.46
C TRP A 55 -6.07 -16.09 -11.55
N ASP A 56 -5.54 -14.92 -11.18
CA ASP A 56 -4.12 -14.58 -11.28
C ASP A 56 -3.67 -13.71 -10.09
N VAL A 57 -2.44 -13.88 -9.65
CA VAL A 57 -1.84 -13.17 -8.52
C VAL A 57 -1.90 -11.65 -8.66
N SER A 58 -1.83 -11.12 -9.89
CA SER A 58 -1.93 -9.68 -10.16
C SER A 58 -3.31 -9.10 -9.78
N ARG A 59 -4.30 -9.97 -9.64
CA ARG A 59 -5.64 -9.59 -9.16
C ARG A 59 -5.67 -9.25 -7.68
N LEU A 60 -4.76 -9.78 -6.88
CA LEU A 60 -4.63 -9.43 -5.46
C LEU A 60 -3.73 -8.22 -5.24
N GLY A 61 -2.53 -8.22 -5.78
CA GLY A 61 -1.50 -7.23 -5.46
C GLY A 61 -0.87 -6.56 -6.67
N ARG A 62 -0.49 -5.29 -6.52
CA ARG A 62 0.29 -4.53 -7.53
C ARG A 62 1.79 -4.62 -7.28
N SER A 63 2.20 -5.10 -6.14
CA SER A 63 3.58 -5.31 -5.74
C SER A 63 3.69 -6.58 -4.93
N LEU A 64 4.86 -7.19 -4.93
CA LEU A 64 5.14 -8.37 -4.13
C LEU A 64 4.84 -8.11 -2.64
N GLN A 65 5.22 -6.93 -2.12
CA GLN A 65 4.94 -6.55 -0.73
C GLN A 65 3.44 -6.54 -0.39
N HIS A 66 2.62 -5.93 -1.27
CA HIS A 66 1.17 -5.89 -1.06
C HIS A 66 0.58 -7.29 -1.11
N LEU A 67 1.04 -8.10 -2.04
CA LEU A 67 0.63 -9.49 -2.14
C LEU A 67 0.91 -10.24 -0.84
N VAL A 68 2.15 -10.19 -0.34
CA VAL A 68 2.54 -10.89 0.90
C VAL A 68 1.74 -10.41 2.11
N THR A 69 1.45 -9.11 2.21
CA THR A 69 0.60 -8.58 3.28
C THR A 69 -0.79 -9.20 3.23
N LEU A 70 -1.44 -9.18 2.05
CA LEU A 70 -2.76 -9.80 1.86
C LEU A 70 -2.73 -11.29 2.19
N LEU A 71 -1.70 -11.97 1.72
CA LEU A 71 -1.54 -13.39 1.95
C LEU A 71 -1.35 -13.73 3.44
N SER A 72 -0.61 -12.90 4.18
CA SER A 72 -0.47 -13.04 5.64
C SER A 72 -1.80 -12.83 6.35
N GLU A 73 -2.63 -11.91 5.86
CA GLU A 73 -3.99 -11.71 6.39
C GLU A 73 -4.88 -12.94 6.16
N PHE A 74 -4.90 -13.51 4.94
CA PHE A 74 -5.61 -14.74 4.64
C PHE A 74 -5.21 -15.86 5.62
N HIS A 75 -3.90 -16.07 5.76
CA HIS A 75 -3.39 -17.11 6.66
C HIS A 75 -3.76 -16.85 8.13
N SER A 76 -3.64 -15.61 8.61
CA SER A 76 -3.97 -15.25 9.99
C SER A 76 -5.45 -15.43 10.32
N LYS A 77 -6.31 -15.31 9.32
CA LYS A 77 -7.76 -15.53 9.44
C LYS A 77 -8.16 -16.98 9.19
N GLY A 78 -7.24 -17.85 8.81
CA GLY A 78 -7.51 -19.24 8.50
C GLY A 78 -8.42 -19.40 7.26
N VAL A 79 -8.28 -18.47 6.29
CA VAL A 79 -8.92 -18.56 4.99
C VAL A 79 -7.87 -19.02 3.99
N ASP A 80 -8.14 -20.09 3.29
CA ASP A 80 -7.24 -20.64 2.29
C ASP A 80 -7.35 -19.87 0.96
N LEU A 81 -6.32 -20.01 0.11
CA LEU A 81 -6.23 -19.31 -1.16
C LEU A 81 -5.94 -20.30 -2.29
N TYR A 82 -6.67 -20.18 -3.38
CA TYR A 82 -6.43 -20.88 -4.62
C TYR A 82 -6.16 -19.89 -5.76
N ILE A 83 -4.99 -19.98 -6.38
CA ILE A 83 -4.59 -19.12 -7.51
C ILE A 83 -4.49 -19.99 -8.75
N HIS A 84 -5.45 -19.81 -9.66
CA HIS A 84 -5.62 -20.71 -10.81
C HIS A 84 -4.41 -20.74 -11.75
N GLN A 85 -3.97 -19.59 -12.25
CA GLN A 85 -2.89 -19.53 -13.24
C GLN A 85 -1.53 -19.98 -12.70
N GLN A 86 -1.25 -19.74 -11.43
CA GLN A 86 0.00 -20.14 -10.81
C GLN A 86 -0.06 -21.54 -10.20
N GLY A 87 -1.22 -22.18 -10.19
CA GLY A 87 -1.41 -23.51 -9.57
C GLY A 87 -1.13 -23.53 -8.08
N ILE A 88 -1.30 -22.40 -7.39
CA ILE A 88 -1.06 -22.30 -5.94
C ILE A 88 -2.35 -22.64 -5.21
N ASP A 89 -2.30 -23.65 -4.37
CA ASP A 89 -3.42 -24.13 -3.57
C ASP A 89 -3.00 -24.28 -2.10
N THR A 90 -3.39 -23.33 -1.26
CA THR A 90 -3.03 -23.35 0.16
C THR A 90 -3.91 -24.29 0.98
N THR A 91 -4.92 -24.92 0.40
CA THR A 91 -5.66 -26.00 1.08
C THR A 91 -4.78 -27.23 1.26
N THR A 92 -3.73 -27.36 0.42
CA THR A 92 -2.76 -28.46 0.48
C THR A 92 -1.54 -28.12 1.33
N PRO A 93 -0.92 -29.10 2.01
CA PRO A 93 0.32 -28.86 2.77
C PRO A 93 1.47 -28.29 1.90
N GLY A 94 1.59 -28.78 0.66
CA GLY A 94 2.61 -28.29 -0.28
C GLY A 94 2.40 -26.83 -0.68
N GLY A 95 1.16 -26.45 -0.98
CA GLY A 95 0.81 -25.07 -1.29
C GLY A 95 0.99 -24.13 -0.09
N LYS A 96 0.66 -24.59 1.12
CA LYS A 96 0.95 -23.84 2.36
C LYS A 96 2.45 -23.61 2.54
N ALA A 97 3.27 -24.63 2.35
CA ALA A 97 4.72 -24.51 2.44
C ALA A 97 5.30 -23.55 1.39
N MET A 98 4.89 -23.71 0.13
CA MET A 98 5.30 -22.82 -0.97
C MET A 98 4.90 -21.35 -0.67
N PHE A 99 3.73 -21.16 -0.15
CA PHE A 99 3.21 -19.87 0.26
C PHE A 99 4.04 -19.22 1.38
N GLN A 100 4.38 -19.98 2.43
CA GLN A 100 5.24 -19.51 3.51
C GLN A 100 6.62 -19.10 3.00
N MET A 101 7.19 -19.86 2.04
CA MET A 101 8.45 -19.49 1.39
C MET A 101 8.34 -18.14 0.64
N CYS A 102 7.26 -17.90 -0.09
CA CYS A 102 7.03 -16.60 -0.73
C CYS A 102 7.00 -15.45 0.29
N GLY A 103 6.42 -15.67 1.46
CA GLY A 103 6.44 -14.72 2.58
C GLY A 103 7.84 -14.38 3.05
N VAL A 104 8.68 -15.39 3.27
CA VAL A 104 10.08 -15.22 3.67
C VAL A 104 10.88 -14.45 2.61
N PHE A 105 10.72 -14.79 1.32
CA PHE A 105 11.38 -14.07 0.24
C PHE A 105 10.98 -12.59 0.17
N ALA A 106 9.74 -12.27 0.41
CA ALA A 106 9.28 -10.87 0.39
C ALA A 106 9.76 -10.08 1.61
N GLU A 107 9.89 -10.68 2.78
CA GLU A 107 10.53 -10.04 3.93
C GLU A 107 12.02 -9.78 3.66
N PHE A 108 12.71 -10.73 3.04
CA PHE A 108 14.08 -10.57 2.63
C PHE A 108 14.26 -9.43 1.61
N GLU A 109 13.40 -9.36 0.59
CA GLU A 109 13.41 -8.27 -0.39
C GLU A 109 13.16 -6.91 0.27
N ARG A 110 12.20 -6.84 1.22
CA ARG A 110 11.94 -5.62 2.01
C ARG A 110 13.18 -5.20 2.80
N GLY A 111 13.85 -6.15 3.44
CA GLY A 111 15.09 -5.89 4.18
C GLY A 111 16.17 -5.29 3.27
N MET A 112 16.40 -5.90 2.12
CA MET A 112 17.38 -5.41 1.13
C MET A 112 17.05 -4.01 0.60
N ILE A 113 15.78 -3.72 0.36
CA ILE A 113 15.34 -2.36 -0.06
C ILE A 113 15.63 -1.35 1.04
N GLN A 114 15.30 -1.66 2.29
CA GLN A 114 15.55 -0.78 3.43
C GLN A 114 17.05 -0.50 3.63
N GLU A 115 17.88 -1.52 3.53
CA GLU A 115 19.34 -1.36 3.61
C GLU A 115 19.88 -0.48 2.49
N ARG A 116 19.40 -0.68 1.26
CA ARG A 116 19.78 0.15 0.11
C ARG A 116 19.36 1.62 0.30
N VAL A 117 18.17 1.86 0.83
CA VAL A 117 17.68 3.21 1.14
C VAL A 117 18.54 3.83 2.26
N LYS A 118 18.81 3.11 3.35
CA LYS A 118 19.68 3.59 4.45
C LYS A 118 21.08 3.94 3.93
N ALA A 119 21.68 3.06 3.14
CA ALA A 119 22.99 3.30 2.54
C ALA A 119 22.98 4.50 1.57
N GLY A 120 21.89 4.70 0.82
CA GLY A 120 21.70 5.87 -0.04
C GLY A 120 21.58 7.17 0.74
N LEU A 121 20.81 7.17 1.82
CA LEU A 121 20.66 8.32 2.74
C LEU A 121 21.99 8.65 3.43
N GLN A 122 22.75 7.63 3.86
CA GLN A 122 24.04 7.85 4.47
C GLN A 122 25.03 8.50 3.47
N ARG A 123 25.15 7.96 2.25
CA ARG A 123 25.96 8.57 1.19
C ARG A 123 25.56 10.02 0.89
N ALA A 124 24.26 10.31 0.88
CA ALA A 124 23.79 11.68 0.67
C ALA A 124 24.22 12.61 1.81
N LYS A 125 24.19 12.15 3.07
CA LYS A 125 24.71 12.89 4.23
C LYS A 125 26.21 13.12 4.13
N ASP A 126 26.97 12.10 3.78
CA ASP A 126 28.43 12.17 3.65
C ASP A 126 28.85 13.15 2.53
N GLN A 127 28.00 13.28 1.50
CA GLN A 127 28.15 14.30 0.44
C GLN A 127 27.65 15.70 0.84
N GLY A 128 27.27 15.91 2.11
CA GLY A 128 26.75 17.19 2.60
C GLY A 128 25.36 17.56 2.08
N LYS A 129 24.63 16.62 1.45
CA LYS A 129 23.29 16.89 0.97
C LYS A 129 22.33 16.98 2.14
N ARG A 130 21.57 18.06 2.21
CA ARG A 130 20.51 18.21 3.19
C ARG A 130 19.36 17.27 2.87
N LEU A 131 19.03 16.41 3.82
CA LEU A 131 17.88 15.52 3.71
C LEU A 131 16.63 16.19 4.29
N GLY A 132 15.47 15.80 3.77
CA GLY A 132 14.17 16.28 4.21
C GLY A 132 13.63 17.43 3.37
N ARG A 133 12.57 18.09 3.88
CA ARG A 133 11.90 19.18 3.17
C ARG A 133 12.85 20.38 3.03
N PRO A 134 12.96 20.98 1.83
CA PRO A 134 13.76 22.20 1.63
C PRO A 134 13.36 23.31 2.61
N PRO A 135 14.30 24.16 3.04
CA PRO A 135 13.98 25.32 3.86
C PRO A 135 13.12 26.31 3.08
N VAL A 136 12.37 27.12 3.81
CA VAL A 136 11.63 28.23 3.20
C VAL A 136 12.62 29.21 2.61
N PRO A 137 12.46 29.64 1.34
CA PRO A 137 13.37 30.57 0.70
C PRO A 137 13.47 31.91 1.48
N PRO A 138 14.65 32.56 1.52
CA PRO A 138 14.82 33.83 2.24
C PRO A 138 13.82 34.93 1.84
N ILE A 139 13.50 35.03 0.56
CA ILE A 139 12.50 35.97 0.04
C ILE A 139 11.12 35.71 0.65
N GLN A 140 10.75 34.46 0.82
CA GLN A 140 9.47 34.10 1.41
C GLN A 140 9.46 34.36 2.92
N LEU A 141 10.59 34.18 3.61
CA LEU A 141 10.74 34.54 5.02
C LEU A 141 10.59 36.06 5.21
N GLN A 142 11.26 36.90 4.40
CA GLN A 142 11.11 38.35 4.45
C GLN A 142 9.65 38.79 4.22
N LYS A 143 8.97 38.15 3.25
CA LYS A 143 7.56 38.44 3.00
C LYS A 143 6.67 38.08 4.20
N ILE A 144 6.96 37.00 4.92
CA ILE A 144 6.22 36.64 6.14
C ILE A 144 6.37 37.71 7.21
N VAL A 145 7.60 38.16 7.45
CA VAL A 145 7.92 39.21 8.44
C VAL A 145 7.21 40.49 8.10
N SER A 146 7.32 40.99 6.84
CA SER A 146 6.67 42.22 6.40
C SER A 146 5.13 42.17 6.51
N LEU A 147 4.54 41.02 6.21
CA LEU A 147 3.08 40.83 6.41
C LEU A 147 2.69 40.82 7.89
N ARG A 148 3.58 40.39 8.76
CA ARG A 148 3.36 40.42 10.22
C ARG A 148 3.43 41.86 10.75
N GLU A 149 4.40 42.64 10.31
CA GLU A 149 4.53 44.07 10.63
C GLU A 149 3.31 44.88 10.19
N GLN A 150 2.66 44.48 9.08
CA GLN A 150 1.38 45.05 8.62
C GLN A 150 0.18 44.62 9.49
N GLY A 151 0.39 43.87 10.58
CA GLY A 151 -0.64 43.46 11.52
C GLY A 151 -1.47 42.24 11.11
N LEU A 152 -1.09 41.52 10.04
CA LEU A 152 -1.82 40.32 9.64
C LEU A 152 -1.69 39.20 10.66
N SER A 153 -2.77 38.45 10.90
CA SER A 153 -2.72 37.24 11.73
C SER A 153 -1.96 36.12 11.05
N TYR A 154 -1.34 35.23 11.80
CA TYR A 154 -0.58 34.07 11.30
C TYR A 154 -1.39 33.21 10.31
N ARG A 155 -2.70 33.03 10.56
CA ARG A 155 -3.58 32.28 9.66
C ARG A 155 -3.76 32.97 8.30
N LYS A 156 -3.91 34.32 8.29
CA LYS A 156 -4.00 35.10 7.05
C LYS A 156 -2.67 35.08 6.28
N ILE A 157 -1.54 35.17 6.98
CA ILE A 157 -0.22 35.08 6.38
C ILE A 157 -0.01 33.68 5.77
N ALA A 158 -0.31 32.60 6.52
CA ALA A 158 -0.19 31.22 6.07
C ALA A 158 -0.93 30.97 4.76
N ASN A 159 -2.19 31.41 4.67
CA ASN A 159 -3.00 31.32 3.44
C ASN A 159 -2.37 32.11 2.27
N ARG A 160 -1.81 33.28 2.55
CA ARG A 160 -1.26 34.17 1.51
C ARG A 160 0.08 33.70 0.95
N VAL A 161 0.89 33.01 1.76
CA VAL A 161 2.21 32.48 1.35
C VAL A 161 2.21 30.98 1.04
N GLY A 162 1.09 30.27 1.22
CA GLY A 162 0.97 28.83 0.95
C GLY A 162 1.75 27.96 1.93
N LEU A 163 1.91 28.39 3.17
CA LEU A 163 2.60 27.66 4.24
C LEU A 163 1.64 27.29 5.38
N SER A 164 2.06 26.36 6.24
CA SER A 164 1.31 26.06 7.48
C SER A 164 1.52 27.19 8.49
N VAL A 165 0.51 27.37 9.38
CA VAL A 165 0.55 28.38 10.45
C VAL A 165 1.78 28.19 11.35
N GLY A 166 2.17 26.94 11.68
CA GLY A 166 3.38 26.67 12.47
C GLY A 166 4.68 27.11 11.77
N LYS A 167 4.73 27.05 10.41
CA LYS A 167 5.89 27.56 9.66
C LYS A 167 5.95 29.08 9.63
N VAL A 168 4.80 29.74 9.63
CA VAL A 168 4.73 31.20 9.75
C VAL A 168 5.16 31.64 11.15
N ASP A 169 4.71 30.97 12.19
CA ASP A 169 5.12 31.22 13.56
C ASP A 169 6.63 31.04 13.76
N GLU A 170 7.19 29.91 13.29
CA GLU A 170 8.64 29.66 13.31
C GLU A 170 9.43 30.76 12.58
N ALA A 171 8.92 31.26 11.44
CA ALA A 171 9.58 32.29 10.67
C ALA A 171 9.57 33.66 11.38
N VAL A 172 8.46 34.03 12.02
CA VAL A 172 8.32 35.29 12.78
C VAL A 172 9.15 35.24 14.07
N SER A 173 9.19 34.09 14.77
CA SER A 173 9.94 33.93 16.01
C SER A 173 11.48 33.94 15.83
N ARG A 174 11.97 33.72 14.60
CA ARG A 174 13.40 33.74 14.27
C ARG A 174 13.88 35.06 13.65
N ALA A 175 12.97 35.97 13.34
CA ALA A 175 13.26 37.29 12.77
C ALA A 175 13.42 38.33 13.86
#